data_5d09dd5e4a6b5ba7f12cebbeb4915431
#
_entry.id   5d09dd5e4a6b5ba7f12cebbeb4915431
#
_cell.length_a   1.000
_cell.length_b   1.000
_cell.length_c   1.000
_cell.angle_alpha   90.00
_cell.angle_beta   90.00
_cell.angle_gamma   90.00
#
_symmetry.space_group_name_H-M   'P 1'
#
loop_
_entity.id
_entity.type
_entity.pdbx_description
1 polymer ?
#
loop_
_entity_poly.entity_id
_entity_poly.type
_entity_poly.pdbx_seq_one_letter_code
_entity_poly.pdbx_strand_id
1 'polypeptide(L)'
;MSSGTDLDEHLSLLRRRWLLLVGCVVVGGTAGLALMRLVPPAYTATTQVLVMPVGPQEQANQLTSRQREALNLDTEAQVAQSAVVAARAARELGLGADVLEPAEVAVPPNSAVLWISVTSTDPTAAAERSKAYARAYLANRRESALTSMAEQQEAVLSKLKQVNAGIDKVIKQLGALPKGGAEHAIAAQRQGVLNRQAANLALKYDALRTVAVTPGSVISQAVPPAAPSSPSLPLHLGTGLMAGLLIGSAAAYARDRLDKRLRTPADVERLTGLPVLSDLSSPREHGVLHELAGAVVSACPGKRLLVKALPADLYASALAEPLSVSAPLIVLDGSDVRDLARADAAVLLVGLGLVKAGEVTATVARLARHDVPVIGVVTATDAVPSFVPLLEPRPHTPLGKLVATGELEPGTAAETTPMQALHHPRRPGHPT
;
A
#
# COMPACT_ATOMS: atom_id res chain seq x y z
N MET A 1 -2.06 4.70 -31.19
CA MET A 1 -1.08 4.37 -30.14
C MET A 1 -0.74 5.67 -29.39
N SER A 2 -1.52 6.02 -28.36
CA SER A 2 -1.49 7.33 -27.70
C SER A 2 -1.44 7.19 -26.17
N SER A 3 -0.54 6.33 -25.68
CA SER A 3 -0.39 6.13 -24.22
C SER A 3 0.65 7.04 -23.55
N GLY A 4 1.36 7.87 -24.31
CA GLY A 4 2.35 8.82 -23.77
C GLY A 4 1.75 10.17 -23.37
N THR A 5 0.69 10.61 -24.03
CA THR A 5 0.05 11.92 -23.82
C THR A 5 -0.78 11.98 -22.53
N ASP A 6 -1.38 10.85 -22.11
CA ASP A 6 -2.21 10.81 -20.90
C ASP A 6 -1.40 11.01 -19.61
N LEU A 7 -0.18 10.46 -19.53
CA LEU A 7 0.67 10.60 -18.33
C LEU A 7 1.20 12.04 -18.13
N ASP A 8 1.58 12.69 -19.22
CA ASP A 8 2.05 14.09 -19.16
C ASP A 8 0.90 15.05 -18.81
N GLU A 9 -0.31 14.77 -19.28
CA GLU A 9 -1.51 15.53 -18.93
C GLU A 9 -1.84 15.39 -17.43
N HIS A 10 -1.79 14.18 -16.87
CA HIS A 10 -1.99 13.94 -15.42
C HIS A 10 -0.90 14.55 -14.55
N LEU A 11 0.36 14.50 -14.97
CA LEU A 11 1.48 15.14 -14.26
C LEU A 11 1.36 16.66 -14.29
N SER A 12 0.90 17.24 -15.38
CA SER A 12 0.68 18.69 -15.51
C SER A 12 -0.46 19.16 -14.59
N LEU A 13 -1.53 18.37 -14.44
CA LEU A 13 -2.61 18.62 -13.50
C LEU A 13 -2.13 18.61 -12.04
N LEU A 14 -1.31 17.61 -11.68
CA LEU A 14 -0.74 17.49 -10.33
C LEU A 14 0.15 18.70 -10.01
N ARG A 15 1.05 19.07 -10.91
CA ARG A 15 1.96 20.20 -10.76
C ARG A 15 1.21 21.52 -10.61
N ARG A 16 0.07 21.65 -11.25
CA ARG A 16 -0.74 22.86 -11.27
C ARG A 16 -1.59 23.05 -10.02
N ARG A 17 -2.01 21.97 -9.37
CA ARG A 17 -2.89 21.94 -8.19
C ARG A 17 -2.18 21.34 -6.96
N TRP A 18 -0.84 21.31 -6.96
CA TRP A 18 -0.06 20.70 -5.89
C TRP A 18 -0.37 21.26 -4.51
N LEU A 19 -0.64 22.58 -4.40
CA LEU A 19 -1.02 23.22 -3.14
C LEU A 19 -2.34 22.67 -2.57
N LEU A 20 -3.31 22.38 -3.43
CA LEU A 20 -4.58 21.77 -3.03
C LEU A 20 -4.35 20.32 -2.57
N LEU A 21 -3.55 19.56 -3.31
CA LEU A 21 -3.15 18.20 -2.96
C LEU A 21 -2.42 18.17 -1.60
N VAL A 22 -1.39 18.98 -1.43
CA VAL A 22 -0.63 19.07 -0.18
C VAL A 22 -1.54 19.53 0.97
N GLY A 23 -2.42 20.50 0.74
CA GLY A 23 -3.41 20.93 1.73
C GLY A 23 -4.32 19.79 2.20
N CYS A 24 -4.85 19.00 1.27
CA CYS A 24 -5.69 17.84 1.60
C CYS A 24 -4.91 16.73 2.32
N VAL A 25 -3.65 16.48 1.93
CA VAL A 25 -2.78 15.50 2.60
C VAL A 25 -2.47 15.94 4.03
N VAL A 26 -2.15 17.21 4.25
CA VAL A 26 -1.90 17.75 5.59
C VAL A 26 -3.17 17.66 6.45
N VAL A 27 -4.33 18.06 5.91
CA VAL A 27 -5.62 17.94 6.62
C VAL A 27 -5.94 16.47 6.92
N GLY A 28 -5.72 15.57 5.98
CA GLY A 28 -5.92 14.13 6.17
C GLY A 28 -4.99 13.57 7.26
N GLY A 29 -3.71 13.94 7.24
CA GLY A 29 -2.74 13.54 8.26
C GLY A 29 -3.08 14.06 9.65
N THR A 30 -3.46 15.34 9.76
CA THR A 30 -3.89 15.93 11.05
C THR A 30 -5.19 15.32 11.56
N ALA A 31 -6.14 15.01 10.68
CA ALA A 31 -7.37 14.31 11.02
C ALA A 31 -7.08 12.88 11.51
N GLY A 32 -6.16 12.15 10.86
CA GLY A 32 -5.69 10.83 11.31
C GLY A 32 -5.08 10.88 12.71
N LEU A 33 -4.23 11.87 12.99
CA LEU A 33 -3.66 12.09 14.32
C LEU A 33 -4.71 12.50 15.36
N ALA A 34 -5.68 13.33 14.99
CA ALA A 34 -6.78 13.70 15.87
C ALA A 34 -7.66 12.49 16.22
N LEU A 35 -7.96 11.63 15.24
CA LEU A 35 -8.72 10.41 15.45
C LEU A 35 -8.00 9.45 16.40
N MET A 36 -6.66 9.33 16.28
CA MET A 36 -5.84 8.55 17.19
C MET A 36 -5.97 9.03 18.65
N ARG A 37 -6.16 10.35 18.89
CA ARG A 37 -6.35 10.91 20.26
C ARG A 37 -7.72 10.61 20.86
N LEU A 38 -8.71 10.30 20.03
CA LEU A 38 -10.09 9.97 20.46
C LEU A 38 -10.22 8.49 20.84
N VAL A 39 -9.36 7.62 20.35
CA VAL A 39 -9.38 6.18 20.67
C VAL A 39 -8.56 5.95 21.95
N PRO A 40 -9.14 5.30 22.99
CA PRO A 40 -8.40 5.02 24.22
C PRO A 40 -7.20 4.11 23.92
N PRO A 41 -6.05 4.33 24.57
CA PRO A 41 -4.88 3.48 24.39
C PRO A 41 -5.15 2.08 24.93
N ALA A 42 -4.72 1.07 24.19
CA ALA A 42 -4.78 -0.32 24.61
C ALA A 42 -3.35 -0.89 24.67
N TYR A 43 -3.08 -1.62 25.73
CA TYR A 43 -1.79 -2.21 26.04
C TYR A 43 -1.89 -3.72 26.01
N THR A 44 -1.06 -4.39 25.24
CA THR A 44 -1.02 -5.84 25.14
C THR A 44 0.21 -6.38 25.83
N ALA A 45 0.00 -7.27 26.80
CA ALA A 45 1.06 -7.95 27.53
C ALA A 45 1.01 -9.45 27.26
N THR A 46 2.18 -10.08 27.04
CA THR A 46 2.29 -11.49 26.64
C THR A 46 3.12 -12.28 27.63
N THR A 47 2.57 -13.40 28.11
CA THR A 47 3.27 -14.41 28.90
C THR A 47 3.58 -15.63 28.02
N GLN A 48 4.81 -16.14 28.10
CA GLN A 48 5.23 -17.31 27.35
C GLN A 48 5.26 -18.54 28.25
N VAL A 49 4.56 -19.58 27.83
CA VAL A 49 4.40 -20.84 28.57
C VAL A 49 4.95 -22.00 27.77
N LEU A 50 5.96 -22.69 28.28
CA LEU A 50 6.43 -23.96 27.72
C LEU A 50 5.44 -25.07 28.12
N VAL A 51 4.92 -25.78 27.16
CA VAL A 51 4.02 -26.91 27.38
C VAL A 51 4.80 -28.20 27.30
N MET A 52 4.70 -29.04 28.34
CA MET A 52 5.35 -30.34 28.40
C MET A 52 4.33 -31.46 28.29
N PRO A 53 4.66 -32.59 27.63
CA PRO A 53 3.76 -33.75 27.61
C PRO A 53 3.50 -34.24 29.03
N VAL A 54 2.23 -34.52 29.33
CA VAL A 54 1.80 -35.00 30.64
C VAL A 54 1.30 -36.43 30.48
N GLY A 55 1.88 -37.36 31.19
CA GLY A 55 1.48 -38.75 31.19
C GLY A 55 2.63 -39.68 31.58
N PRO A 56 2.32 -40.97 31.88
CA PRO A 56 3.39 -41.94 32.08
C PRO A 56 4.15 -42.04 30.77
N GLN A 57 5.43 -41.69 30.82
CA GLN A 57 6.36 -42.07 29.77
C GLN A 57 6.44 -43.61 29.84
N GLU A 58 5.64 -44.30 29.05
CA GLU A 58 5.96 -45.70 28.81
C GLU A 58 7.42 -45.70 28.37
N GLN A 59 8.25 -46.43 29.13
CA GLN A 59 9.60 -46.76 28.71
C GLN A 59 9.47 -47.49 27.37
N ALA A 60 9.38 -46.70 26.32
CA ALA A 60 9.26 -47.22 24.98
C ALA A 60 10.60 -47.86 24.63
N ASN A 61 10.64 -49.18 24.78
CA ASN A 61 11.43 -49.97 23.88
C ASN A 61 11.19 -49.44 22.46
N GLN A 62 12.10 -48.61 21.97
CA GLN A 62 12.46 -48.39 20.58
C GLN A 62 11.35 -48.46 19.49
N LEU A 63 10.20 -47.95 19.73
CA LEU A 63 9.24 -47.70 18.66
C LEU A 63 9.40 -46.23 18.24
N THR A 64 9.99 -46.08 17.08
CA THR A 64 10.18 -44.92 16.23
C THR A 64 9.54 -43.60 16.74
N SER A 65 10.35 -42.58 16.82
CA SER A 65 10.04 -41.16 17.18
C SER A 65 8.85 -40.51 16.41
N ARG A 66 8.16 -41.27 15.57
CA ARG A 66 6.96 -40.86 14.82
C ARG A 66 5.62 -41.21 15.51
N GLN A 67 5.63 -41.97 16.62
CA GLN A 67 4.43 -42.32 17.36
C GLN A 67 4.33 -41.70 18.77
N ARG A 68 5.26 -40.77 19.12
CA ARG A 68 4.89 -39.81 20.17
C ARG A 68 3.80 -38.96 19.55
N GLU A 69 2.59 -39.03 20.09
CA GLU A 69 1.57 -38.03 19.78
C GLU A 69 2.25 -36.68 19.96
N ALA A 70 2.54 -36.05 18.83
CA ALA A 70 3.07 -34.71 18.85
C ALA A 70 2.07 -33.86 19.63
N LEU A 71 2.51 -33.24 20.70
CA LEU A 71 1.68 -32.38 21.52
C LEU A 71 0.95 -31.43 20.56
N ASN A 72 -0.35 -31.59 20.44
CA ASN A 72 -1.14 -30.73 19.54
C ASN A 72 -1.33 -29.38 20.22
N LEU A 73 -0.39 -28.47 19.92
CA LEU A 73 -0.39 -27.14 20.51
C LEU A 73 -1.60 -26.30 20.10
N ASP A 74 -2.20 -26.58 18.95
CA ASP A 74 -3.45 -25.89 18.55
C ASP A 74 -4.60 -26.26 19.50
N THR A 75 -4.69 -27.54 19.89
CA THR A 75 -5.65 -27.99 20.92
C THR A 75 -5.34 -27.34 22.27
N GLU A 76 -4.08 -27.28 22.67
CA GLU A 76 -3.67 -26.65 23.90
C GLU A 76 -3.96 -25.14 23.92
N ALA A 77 -3.80 -24.47 22.78
CA ALA A 77 -4.17 -23.07 22.62
C ALA A 77 -5.69 -22.85 22.80
N GLN A 78 -6.51 -23.75 22.24
CA GLN A 78 -7.96 -23.71 22.47
C GLN A 78 -8.36 -23.95 23.92
N VAL A 79 -7.66 -24.88 24.61
CA VAL A 79 -7.87 -25.09 26.05
C VAL A 79 -7.49 -23.85 26.84
N ALA A 80 -6.37 -23.19 26.50
CA ALA A 80 -5.94 -21.96 27.15
C ALA A 80 -6.93 -20.79 26.93
N GLN A 81 -7.61 -20.75 25.79
CA GLN A 81 -8.66 -19.76 25.49
C GLN A 81 -10.03 -20.10 26.08
N SER A 82 -10.18 -21.27 26.67
CA SER A 82 -11.49 -21.75 27.15
C SER A 82 -12.05 -20.89 28.28
N ALA A 83 -13.37 -20.84 28.36
CA ALA A 83 -14.09 -20.15 29.44
C ALA A 83 -13.72 -20.68 30.85
N VAL A 84 -13.32 -21.95 30.95
CA VAL A 84 -12.91 -22.57 32.21
C VAL A 84 -11.61 -21.92 32.70
N VAL A 85 -10.63 -21.72 31.82
CA VAL A 85 -9.36 -21.07 32.16
C VAL A 85 -9.60 -19.59 32.44
N ALA A 86 -10.44 -18.91 31.64
CA ALA A 86 -10.82 -17.53 31.89
C ALA A 86 -11.48 -17.32 33.26
N ALA A 87 -12.44 -18.16 33.62
CA ALA A 87 -13.10 -18.09 34.93
C ALA A 87 -12.14 -18.40 36.10
N ARG A 88 -11.15 -19.27 35.88
CA ARG A 88 -10.11 -19.54 36.88
C ARG A 88 -9.17 -18.34 37.03
N ALA A 89 -8.75 -17.72 35.91
CA ALA A 89 -7.92 -16.50 35.93
C ALA A 89 -8.67 -15.35 36.62
N ALA A 90 -9.96 -15.17 36.33
CA ALA A 90 -10.79 -14.15 36.94
C ALA A 90 -10.86 -14.32 38.48
N ARG A 91 -11.08 -15.54 38.94
CA ARG A 91 -11.10 -15.89 40.37
C ARG A 91 -9.75 -15.58 41.07
N GLU A 92 -8.63 -15.87 40.39
CA GLU A 92 -7.29 -15.57 40.90
C GLU A 92 -7.07 -14.06 41.05
N LEU A 93 -7.65 -13.26 40.19
CA LEU A 93 -7.59 -11.79 40.20
C LEU A 93 -8.65 -11.15 41.13
N GLY A 94 -9.53 -11.94 41.71
CA GLY A 94 -10.66 -11.43 42.53
C GLY A 94 -11.74 -10.73 41.67
N LEU A 95 -11.83 -11.05 40.36
CA LEU A 95 -12.78 -10.47 39.44
C LEU A 95 -13.95 -11.43 39.23
N GLY A 96 -15.12 -10.90 38.82
CA GLY A 96 -16.25 -11.73 38.38
C GLY A 96 -15.88 -12.52 37.11
N ALA A 97 -16.46 -13.73 36.98
CA ALA A 97 -16.15 -14.62 35.85
C ALA A 97 -16.47 -14.01 34.48
N ASP A 98 -17.45 -13.10 34.40
CA ASP A 98 -17.92 -12.47 33.17
C ASP A 98 -17.16 -11.19 32.79
N VAL A 99 -16.21 -10.75 33.63
CA VAL A 99 -15.48 -9.48 33.44
C VAL A 99 -14.20 -9.66 32.62
N LEU A 100 -13.70 -10.89 32.54
CA LEU A 100 -12.44 -11.17 31.87
C LEU A 100 -12.69 -11.67 30.45
N GLU A 101 -12.28 -10.89 29.46
CA GLU A 101 -12.28 -11.33 28.06
C GLU A 101 -11.32 -12.49 27.86
N PRO A 102 -11.60 -13.44 26.94
CA PRO A 102 -10.68 -14.52 26.59
C PRO A 102 -9.31 -13.98 26.18
N ALA A 103 -8.25 -14.63 26.65
CA ALA A 103 -6.89 -14.26 26.22
C ALA A 103 -6.68 -14.68 24.76
N GLU A 104 -5.94 -13.91 24.01
CA GLU A 104 -5.45 -14.30 22.70
C GLU A 104 -4.24 -15.23 22.87
N VAL A 105 -4.34 -16.45 22.33
CA VAL A 105 -3.26 -17.44 22.46
C VAL A 105 -2.73 -17.77 21.07
N ALA A 106 -1.44 -17.56 20.86
CA ALA A 106 -0.74 -17.86 19.62
C ALA A 106 0.32 -18.94 19.85
N VAL A 107 0.52 -19.76 18.86
CA VAL A 107 1.53 -20.83 18.81
C VAL A 107 2.58 -20.45 17.76
N PRO A 108 3.82 -20.15 18.15
CA PRO A 108 4.89 -19.91 17.17
C PRO A 108 5.19 -21.19 16.39
N PRO A 109 5.50 -21.07 15.08
CA PRO A 109 5.84 -22.22 14.26
C PRO A 109 7.02 -23.03 14.85
N ASN A 110 6.88 -24.37 14.82
CA ASN A 110 7.92 -25.29 15.31
C ASN A 110 8.35 -25.09 16.78
N SER A 111 7.45 -24.61 17.61
CA SER A 111 7.70 -24.32 19.02
C SER A 111 6.76 -25.09 19.93
N ALA A 112 7.20 -25.48 21.12
CA ALA A 112 6.37 -26.05 22.19
C ALA A 112 5.91 -24.96 23.18
N VAL A 113 5.87 -23.69 22.74
CA VAL A 113 5.55 -22.54 23.57
C VAL A 113 4.21 -21.94 23.17
N LEU A 114 3.37 -21.63 24.14
CA LEU A 114 2.18 -20.82 23.97
C LEU A 114 2.46 -19.37 24.35
N TRP A 115 2.04 -18.45 23.53
CA TRP A 115 2.04 -17.03 23.81
C TRP A 115 0.62 -16.62 24.24
N ILE A 116 0.47 -16.27 25.50
CA ILE A 116 -0.81 -15.86 26.08
C ILE A 116 -0.80 -14.34 26.19
N SER A 117 -1.55 -13.69 25.33
CA SER A 117 -1.61 -12.23 25.23
C SER A 117 -2.94 -11.72 25.77
N VAL A 118 -2.89 -10.65 26.57
CA VAL A 118 -4.08 -9.97 27.09
C VAL A 118 -3.94 -8.49 26.84
N THR A 119 -5.01 -7.89 26.30
CA THR A 119 -5.07 -6.46 26.04
C THR A 119 -5.95 -5.76 27.07
N SER A 120 -5.49 -4.62 27.56
CA SER A 120 -6.21 -3.81 28.54
C SER A 120 -5.90 -2.32 28.34
N THR A 121 -6.72 -1.45 28.87
CA THR A 121 -6.46 0.01 28.90
C THR A 121 -5.37 0.40 29.90
N ASP A 122 -5.08 -0.44 30.88
CA ASP A 122 -3.99 -0.26 31.84
C ASP A 122 -2.87 -1.29 31.59
N PRO A 123 -1.60 -0.84 31.42
CA PRO A 123 -0.47 -1.72 31.15
C PRO A 123 -0.18 -2.71 32.29
N THR A 124 -0.39 -2.31 33.57
CA THR A 124 -0.21 -3.19 34.71
C THR A 124 -1.28 -4.27 34.76
N ALA A 125 -2.54 -3.89 34.53
CA ALA A 125 -3.64 -4.85 34.47
C ALA A 125 -3.47 -5.83 33.31
N ALA A 126 -2.99 -5.39 32.14
CA ALA A 126 -2.70 -6.29 31.01
C ALA A 126 -1.66 -7.36 31.41
N ALA A 127 -0.57 -6.96 32.05
CA ALA A 127 0.49 -7.87 32.48
C ALA A 127 0.00 -8.86 33.58
N GLU A 128 -0.73 -8.38 34.57
CA GLU A 128 -1.25 -9.23 35.64
C GLU A 128 -2.29 -10.23 35.14
N ARG A 129 -3.19 -9.79 34.23
CA ARG A 129 -4.16 -10.67 33.61
C ARG A 129 -3.47 -11.76 32.77
N SER A 130 -2.48 -11.41 31.95
CA SER A 130 -1.73 -12.38 31.16
C SER A 130 -1.03 -13.42 32.04
N LYS A 131 -0.42 -13.01 33.17
CA LYS A 131 0.19 -13.90 34.16
C LYS A 131 -0.85 -14.82 34.82
N ALA A 132 -2.01 -14.27 35.18
CA ALA A 132 -3.09 -15.06 35.81
C ALA A 132 -3.64 -16.10 34.80
N TYR A 133 -3.82 -15.74 33.53
CA TYR A 133 -4.20 -16.72 32.50
C TYR A 133 -3.18 -17.85 32.36
N ALA A 134 -1.89 -17.53 32.32
CA ALA A 134 -0.82 -18.54 32.24
C ALA A 134 -0.84 -19.50 33.41
N ARG A 135 -1.00 -18.97 34.64
CA ARG A 135 -1.12 -19.79 35.85
C ARG A 135 -2.40 -20.63 35.87
N ALA A 136 -3.52 -20.02 35.51
CA ALA A 136 -4.82 -20.71 35.41
C ALA A 136 -4.79 -21.85 34.42
N TYR A 137 -4.17 -21.64 33.24
CA TYR A 137 -3.97 -22.69 32.24
C TYR A 137 -3.13 -23.84 32.77
N LEU A 138 -1.95 -23.56 33.36
CA LEU A 138 -1.10 -24.60 33.91
C LEU A 138 -1.77 -25.36 35.07
N ALA A 139 -2.52 -24.65 35.90
CA ALA A 139 -3.29 -25.28 36.98
C ALA A 139 -4.41 -26.19 36.44
N ASN A 140 -5.15 -25.72 35.42
CA ASN A 140 -6.19 -26.52 34.76
C ASN A 140 -5.60 -27.77 34.12
N ARG A 141 -4.49 -27.64 33.40
CA ARG A 141 -3.79 -28.76 32.78
C ARG A 141 -3.31 -29.79 33.79
N ARG A 142 -2.75 -29.30 34.91
CA ARG A 142 -2.31 -30.17 36.01
C ARG A 142 -3.48 -30.95 36.65
N GLU A 143 -4.60 -30.28 36.88
CA GLU A 143 -5.79 -30.89 37.43
C GLU A 143 -6.35 -31.95 36.50
N SER A 144 -6.50 -31.65 35.22
CA SER A 144 -6.97 -32.61 34.21
C SER A 144 -6.06 -33.84 34.11
N ALA A 145 -4.75 -33.64 34.18
CA ALA A 145 -3.78 -34.74 34.18
C ALA A 145 -3.87 -35.61 35.41
N LEU A 146 -4.00 -35.00 36.60
CA LEU A 146 -4.16 -35.73 37.87
C LEU A 146 -5.46 -36.56 37.89
N THR A 147 -6.56 -35.98 37.40
CA THR A 147 -7.85 -36.67 37.26
C THR A 147 -7.73 -37.87 36.33
N SER A 148 -7.16 -37.68 35.14
CA SER A 148 -6.96 -38.78 34.17
C SER A 148 -6.06 -39.89 34.73
N MET A 149 -4.99 -39.55 35.48
CA MET A 149 -4.13 -40.51 36.15
C MET A 149 -4.88 -41.28 37.23
N ALA A 150 -5.69 -40.60 38.05
CA ALA A 150 -6.50 -41.26 39.08
C ALA A 150 -7.48 -42.27 38.46
N GLU A 151 -8.17 -41.90 37.39
CA GLU A 151 -9.06 -42.80 36.65
C GLU A 151 -8.31 -44.04 36.07
N GLN A 152 -7.11 -43.80 35.51
CA GLN A 152 -6.27 -44.90 35.03
C GLN A 152 -5.80 -45.83 36.15
N GLN A 153 -5.39 -45.28 37.31
CA GLN A 153 -5.00 -46.05 38.48
C GLN A 153 -6.17 -46.90 38.98
N GLU A 154 -7.37 -46.35 39.08
CA GLU A 154 -8.57 -47.06 39.47
C GLU A 154 -8.90 -48.20 38.50
N ALA A 155 -8.84 -47.97 37.19
CA ALA A 155 -9.05 -48.97 36.17
C ALA A 155 -8.05 -50.14 36.28
N VAL A 156 -6.74 -49.83 36.47
CA VAL A 156 -5.71 -50.86 36.65
C VAL A 156 -5.92 -51.63 37.93
N LEU A 157 -6.27 -50.97 39.05
CA LEU A 157 -6.56 -51.64 40.32
C LEU A 157 -7.77 -52.55 40.25
N SER A 158 -8.84 -52.10 39.58
CA SER A 158 -10.04 -52.95 39.32
C SER A 158 -9.68 -54.20 38.52
N LYS A 159 -8.83 -54.01 37.47
CA LYS A 159 -8.37 -55.14 36.65
C LYS A 159 -7.49 -56.10 37.46
N LEU A 160 -6.60 -55.59 38.32
CA LEU A 160 -5.78 -56.42 39.20
C LEU A 160 -6.62 -57.21 40.17
N LYS A 161 -7.64 -56.62 40.79
CA LYS A 161 -8.60 -57.33 41.67
C LYS A 161 -9.32 -58.46 40.88
N GLN A 162 -9.73 -58.24 39.67
CA GLN A 162 -10.38 -59.24 38.80
C GLN A 162 -9.43 -60.41 38.51
N VAL A 163 -8.15 -60.12 38.16
CA VAL A 163 -7.15 -61.15 37.86
C VAL A 163 -6.86 -61.98 39.12
N ASN A 164 -6.69 -61.33 40.29
CA ASN A 164 -6.46 -62.03 41.55
C ASN A 164 -7.63 -62.95 41.92
N ALA A 165 -8.88 -62.51 41.76
CA ALA A 165 -10.03 -63.36 41.91
C ALA A 165 -10.07 -64.55 40.93
N GLY A 166 -9.52 -64.34 39.74
CA GLY A 166 -9.33 -65.44 38.75
C GLY A 166 -8.25 -66.42 39.18
N ILE A 167 -7.17 -65.97 39.80
CA ILE A 167 -6.10 -66.79 40.36
C ILE A 167 -6.67 -67.65 41.48
N ASP A 168 -7.44 -67.09 42.42
CA ASP A 168 -8.06 -67.80 43.52
C ASP A 168 -8.99 -68.92 43.05
N LYS A 169 -9.76 -68.67 41.98
CA LYS A 169 -10.61 -69.66 41.35
C LYS A 169 -9.79 -70.80 40.74
N VAL A 170 -8.73 -70.55 40.05
CA VAL A 170 -7.81 -71.51 39.46
C VAL A 170 -7.09 -72.32 40.54
N ILE A 171 -6.70 -71.72 41.65
CA ILE A 171 -6.07 -72.39 42.79
C ILE A 171 -7.07 -73.37 43.41
N LYS A 172 -8.32 -72.99 43.61
CA LYS A 172 -9.38 -73.88 44.08
C LYS A 172 -9.63 -75.07 43.12
N GLN A 173 -9.63 -74.85 41.79
CA GLN A 173 -9.73 -75.84 40.77
C GLN A 173 -8.58 -76.86 40.82
N LEU A 174 -7.33 -76.35 40.94
CA LEU A 174 -6.14 -77.18 41.04
C LEU A 174 -6.15 -78.08 42.29
N GLY A 175 -6.67 -77.58 43.39
CA GLY A 175 -6.84 -78.39 44.63
C GLY A 175 -7.87 -79.55 44.47
N ALA A 176 -8.83 -79.47 43.57
CA ALA A 176 -9.85 -80.44 43.29
C ALA A 176 -9.47 -81.45 42.20
N LEU A 177 -8.44 -81.18 41.40
CA LEU A 177 -8.09 -82.05 40.24
C LEU A 177 -6.98 -83.06 40.62
N PRO A 178 -6.99 -84.27 40.06
CA PRO A 178 -5.98 -85.31 40.31
C PRO A 178 -4.60 -84.84 39.80
N LYS A 179 -3.58 -84.98 40.62
CA LYS A 179 -2.19 -84.66 40.26
C LYS A 179 -1.71 -85.52 39.07
N GLY A 180 -1.24 -84.87 37.98
CA GLY A 180 -0.73 -85.55 36.78
C GLY A 180 -1.68 -85.66 35.62
N GLY A 181 -2.95 -85.26 35.79
CA GLY A 181 -3.94 -85.27 34.71
C GLY A 181 -3.74 -84.05 33.76
N ALA A 182 -4.23 -84.24 32.52
CA ALA A 182 -4.13 -83.20 31.51
C ALA A 182 -4.83 -81.86 31.95
N GLU A 183 -5.96 -82.00 32.63
CA GLU A 183 -6.72 -80.84 33.17
C GLU A 183 -5.95 -80.10 34.26
N HIS A 184 -5.20 -80.82 35.10
CA HIS A 184 -4.35 -80.22 36.11
C HIS A 184 -3.20 -79.41 35.44
N ALA A 185 -2.64 -79.95 34.37
CA ALA A 185 -1.59 -79.24 33.63
C ALA A 185 -2.12 -77.96 32.96
N ILE A 186 -3.31 -77.98 32.37
CA ILE A 186 -3.98 -76.83 31.77
C ILE A 186 -4.30 -75.78 32.84
N ALA A 187 -4.84 -76.16 33.97
CA ALA A 187 -5.13 -75.27 35.07
C ALA A 187 -3.84 -74.64 35.67
N ALA A 188 -2.75 -75.39 35.81
CA ALA A 188 -1.45 -74.87 36.23
C ALA A 188 -0.85 -73.84 35.24
N GLN A 189 -0.95 -74.14 33.92
CA GLN A 189 -0.56 -73.21 32.89
C GLN A 189 -1.39 -71.93 32.98
N ARG A 190 -2.72 -72.03 33.12
CA ARG A 190 -3.61 -70.84 33.30
C ARG A 190 -3.22 -69.99 34.53
N GLN A 191 -2.89 -70.62 35.64
CA GLN A 191 -2.37 -69.94 36.83
C GLN A 191 -1.10 -69.15 36.52
N GLY A 192 -0.16 -69.75 35.79
CA GLY A 192 1.09 -69.07 35.39
C GLY A 192 0.85 -67.87 34.50
N VAL A 193 -0.15 -67.94 33.58
CA VAL A 193 -0.54 -66.79 32.76
C VAL A 193 -1.15 -65.67 33.60
N LEU A 194 -2.07 -65.98 34.51
CA LEU A 194 -2.74 -65.02 35.35
C LEU A 194 -1.74 -64.37 36.32
N ASN A 195 -0.79 -65.11 36.88
CA ASN A 195 0.26 -64.55 37.74
C ASN A 195 1.15 -63.56 36.99
N ARG A 196 1.54 -63.85 35.77
CA ARG A 196 2.29 -62.90 34.92
C ARG A 196 1.49 -61.65 34.62
N GLN A 197 0.17 -61.83 34.33
CA GLN A 197 -0.73 -60.69 34.08
C GLN A 197 -0.89 -59.83 35.35
N ALA A 198 -1.01 -60.42 36.54
CA ALA A 198 -1.08 -59.69 37.80
C ALA A 198 0.22 -58.90 38.07
N ALA A 199 1.36 -59.55 37.84
CA ALA A 199 2.67 -58.87 38.00
C ALA A 199 2.82 -57.66 37.03
N ASN A 200 2.42 -57.83 35.78
CA ASN A 200 2.45 -56.71 34.81
C ASN A 200 1.50 -55.59 35.20
N LEU A 201 0.30 -55.87 35.69
CA LEU A 201 -0.65 -54.89 36.17
C LEU A 201 -0.14 -54.19 37.44
N ALA A 202 0.52 -54.90 38.38
CA ALA A 202 1.14 -54.32 39.54
C ALA A 202 2.25 -53.33 39.16
N LEU A 203 3.14 -53.71 38.24
CA LEU A 203 4.16 -52.84 37.71
C LEU A 203 3.59 -51.57 37.05
N LYS A 204 2.50 -51.75 36.29
CA LYS A 204 1.80 -50.63 35.65
C LYS A 204 1.17 -49.69 36.69
N TYR A 205 0.58 -50.22 37.72
CA TYR A 205 0.03 -49.45 38.83
C TYR A 205 1.10 -48.65 39.59
N ASP A 206 2.24 -49.25 39.90
CA ASP A 206 3.36 -48.60 40.54
C ASP A 206 3.97 -47.51 39.64
N ALA A 207 4.10 -47.77 38.33
CA ALA A 207 4.54 -46.78 37.39
C ALA A 207 3.64 -45.54 37.34
N LEU A 208 2.30 -45.74 37.35
CA LEU A 208 1.33 -44.64 37.38
C LEU A 208 1.38 -43.86 38.71
N ARG A 209 1.74 -44.50 39.83
CA ARG A 209 1.85 -43.87 41.14
C ARG A 209 3.07 -43.01 41.30
N THR A 210 4.16 -43.29 40.61
CA THR A 210 5.45 -42.60 40.70
C THR A 210 5.62 -41.50 39.70
N VAL A 211 4.69 -41.27 38.77
CA VAL A 211 4.77 -40.22 37.75
C VAL A 211 4.58 -38.84 38.38
N ALA A 212 5.57 -38.00 38.22
CA ALA A 212 5.45 -36.57 38.57
C ALA A 212 4.74 -35.81 37.42
N VAL A 213 3.65 -35.15 37.77
CA VAL A 213 2.87 -34.33 36.79
C VAL A 213 3.47 -32.94 36.68
N THR A 214 4.22 -32.71 35.63
CA THR A 214 4.73 -31.38 35.25
C THR A 214 4.02 -30.89 34.00
N PRO A 215 2.99 -30.03 34.10
CA PRO A 215 2.20 -29.60 32.94
C PRO A 215 2.95 -28.66 32.03
N GLY A 216 4.02 -28.07 32.48
CA GLY A 216 4.82 -27.06 31.79
C GLY A 216 5.36 -26.02 32.77
N SER A 217 5.98 -24.98 32.25
CA SER A 217 6.54 -23.88 33.02
C SER A 217 6.39 -22.55 32.28
N VAL A 218 6.33 -21.47 33.06
CA VAL A 218 6.40 -20.11 32.47
C VAL A 218 7.87 -19.81 32.14
N ILE A 219 8.16 -19.54 30.88
CA ILE A 219 9.49 -19.16 30.38
C ILE A 219 9.72 -17.66 30.57
N SER A 220 8.74 -16.87 30.18
CA SER A 220 8.81 -15.41 30.28
C SER A 220 7.49 -14.89 30.84
N GLN A 221 7.57 -14.11 31.89
CA GLN A 221 6.42 -13.45 32.48
C GLN A 221 6.13 -12.14 31.74
N ALA A 222 4.86 -11.82 31.57
CA ALA A 222 4.45 -10.54 31.02
C ALA A 222 4.99 -9.39 31.88
N VAL A 223 5.54 -8.39 31.20
CA VAL A 223 5.97 -7.12 31.80
C VAL A 223 5.02 -6.03 31.33
N PRO A 224 4.66 -5.05 32.17
CA PRO A 224 3.85 -3.93 31.72
C PRO A 224 4.49 -3.24 30.51
N PRO A 225 3.80 -3.15 29.35
CA PRO A 225 4.36 -2.53 28.16
C PRO A 225 4.51 -1.02 28.35
N ALA A 226 5.65 -0.47 27.92
CA ALA A 226 5.95 0.96 28.03
C ALA A 226 5.19 1.82 27.02
N ALA A 227 4.71 1.20 25.92
CA ALA A 227 3.98 1.89 24.85
C ALA A 227 2.67 1.16 24.52
N PRO A 228 1.61 1.88 24.14
CA PRO A 228 0.35 1.26 23.72
C PRO A 228 0.55 0.47 22.43
N SER A 229 -0.10 -0.68 22.32
CA SER A 229 -0.16 -1.50 21.12
C SER A 229 -1.16 -0.96 20.10
N SER A 230 -2.19 -0.25 20.55
CA SER A 230 -3.23 0.40 19.75
C SER A 230 -3.67 1.70 20.44
N PRO A 231 -4.01 2.75 19.67
CA PRO A 231 -3.90 2.89 18.22
C PRO A 231 -2.44 3.03 17.76
N SER A 232 -2.06 2.36 16.69
CA SER A 232 -0.71 2.48 16.13
C SER A 232 -0.57 3.77 15.33
N LEU A 233 0.41 4.59 15.67
CA LEU A 233 0.71 5.86 14.98
C LEU A 233 0.91 5.68 13.47
N PRO A 234 1.70 4.69 12.98
CA PRO A 234 1.91 4.54 11.54
C PRO A 234 0.63 4.18 10.78
N LEU A 235 -0.27 3.39 11.39
CA LEU A 235 -1.52 3.01 10.75
C LEU A 235 -2.46 4.22 10.61
N HIS A 236 -2.70 4.97 11.68
CA HIS A 236 -3.62 6.11 11.67
C HIS A 236 -3.09 7.28 10.85
N LEU A 237 -1.77 7.54 10.92
CA LEU A 237 -1.14 8.55 10.08
C LEU A 237 -1.17 8.13 8.61
N GLY A 238 -0.83 6.87 8.30
CA GLY A 238 -0.83 6.34 6.94
C GLY A 238 -2.22 6.35 6.30
N THR A 239 -3.25 5.91 7.03
CA THR A 239 -4.63 5.95 6.53
C THR A 239 -5.13 7.38 6.35
N GLY A 240 -4.80 8.30 7.26
CA GLY A 240 -5.13 9.72 7.14
C GLY A 240 -4.48 10.38 5.92
N LEU A 241 -3.17 10.16 5.70
CA LEU A 241 -2.44 10.65 4.54
C LEU A 241 -3.00 10.10 3.22
N MET A 242 -3.31 8.80 3.19
CA MET A 242 -3.88 8.13 2.01
C MET A 242 -5.27 8.67 1.68
N ALA A 243 -6.13 8.80 2.69
CA ALA A 243 -7.45 9.41 2.51
C ALA A 243 -7.35 10.86 2.02
N GLY A 244 -6.44 11.66 2.60
CA GLY A 244 -6.16 13.02 2.17
C GLY A 244 -5.66 13.10 0.73
N LEU A 245 -4.79 12.17 0.31
CA LEU A 245 -4.29 12.07 -1.07
C LEU A 245 -5.42 11.73 -2.05
N LEU A 246 -6.27 10.76 -1.73
CA LEU A 246 -7.39 10.37 -2.57
C LEU A 246 -8.43 11.50 -2.73
N ILE A 247 -8.81 12.12 -1.62
CA ILE A 247 -9.75 13.26 -1.63
C ILE A 247 -9.14 14.45 -2.37
N GLY A 248 -7.84 14.74 -2.12
CA GLY A 248 -7.12 15.81 -2.80
C GLY A 248 -7.02 15.60 -4.30
N SER A 249 -6.76 14.39 -4.75
CA SER A 249 -6.71 14.03 -6.17
C SER A 249 -8.09 14.15 -6.83
N ALA A 250 -9.14 13.67 -6.17
CA ALA A 250 -10.52 13.80 -6.66
C ALA A 250 -10.94 15.28 -6.73
N ALA A 251 -10.62 16.07 -5.71
CA ALA A 251 -10.92 17.50 -5.67
C ALA A 251 -10.13 18.29 -6.73
N ALA A 252 -8.85 17.96 -6.94
CA ALA A 252 -8.02 18.56 -7.98
C ALA A 252 -8.59 18.25 -9.38
N TYR A 253 -8.97 17.01 -9.62
CA TYR A 253 -9.60 16.59 -10.88
C TYR A 253 -10.96 17.27 -11.11
N ALA A 254 -11.84 17.28 -10.09
CA ALA A 254 -13.13 17.93 -10.18
C ALA A 254 -12.98 19.44 -10.45
N ARG A 255 -12.06 20.11 -9.73
CA ARG A 255 -11.80 21.53 -9.94
C ARG A 255 -11.24 21.83 -11.33
N ASP A 256 -10.42 20.96 -11.88
CA ASP A 256 -9.89 21.13 -13.23
C ASP A 256 -10.98 20.95 -14.29
N ARG A 257 -11.87 19.98 -14.12
CA ARG A 257 -13.06 19.79 -15.00
C ARG A 257 -14.04 20.96 -14.96
N LEU A 258 -14.13 21.66 -13.82
CA LEU A 258 -14.97 22.84 -13.66
C LEU A 258 -14.29 24.12 -14.19
N ASP A 259 -12.98 24.12 -14.34
CA ASP A 259 -12.21 25.27 -14.85
C ASP A 259 -12.26 25.29 -16.37
N LYS A 260 -13.15 26.11 -16.93
CA LYS A 260 -13.36 26.30 -18.37
C LYS A 260 -12.39 27.34 -18.98
N ARG A 261 -11.26 27.65 -18.36
CA ARG A 261 -10.25 28.54 -18.93
C ARG A 261 -9.45 27.84 -20.03
N LEU A 262 -9.30 28.53 -21.13
CA LEU A 262 -8.51 28.07 -22.27
C LEU A 262 -7.02 28.28 -21.95
N ARG A 263 -6.26 27.22 -21.77
CA ARG A 263 -4.87 27.31 -21.34
C ARG A 263 -3.87 26.71 -22.33
N THR A 264 -4.35 25.80 -23.15
CA THR A 264 -3.57 25.19 -24.22
C THR A 264 -4.27 25.35 -25.55
N PRO A 265 -3.57 25.33 -26.68
CA PRO A 265 -4.21 25.32 -28.00
C PRO A 265 -5.22 24.18 -28.16
N ALA A 266 -4.90 23.00 -27.65
CA ALA A 266 -5.81 21.84 -27.66
C ALA A 266 -7.10 22.09 -26.84
N ASP A 267 -7.05 22.87 -25.74
CA ASP A 267 -8.25 23.27 -25.00
C ASP A 267 -9.15 24.18 -25.83
N VAL A 268 -8.57 25.04 -26.69
CA VAL A 268 -9.33 25.89 -27.57
C VAL A 268 -10.11 25.05 -28.57
N GLU A 269 -9.46 24.13 -29.27
CA GLU A 269 -10.13 23.24 -30.24
C GLU A 269 -11.21 22.40 -29.57
N ARG A 270 -10.90 21.79 -28.43
CA ARG A 270 -11.82 20.89 -27.70
C ARG A 270 -13.05 21.60 -27.16
N LEU A 271 -12.87 22.80 -26.59
CA LEU A 271 -13.95 23.51 -25.87
C LEU A 271 -14.73 24.48 -26.74
N THR A 272 -14.16 24.99 -27.83
CA THR A 272 -14.81 25.95 -28.71
C THR A 272 -15.21 25.35 -30.08
N GLY A 273 -14.61 24.22 -30.46
CA GLY A 273 -14.84 23.59 -31.77
C GLY A 273 -14.20 24.35 -32.94
N LEU A 274 -13.38 25.36 -32.70
CA LEU A 274 -12.70 26.15 -33.72
C LEU A 274 -11.27 25.62 -33.93
N PRO A 275 -10.82 25.53 -35.20
CA PRO A 275 -9.45 25.12 -35.49
C PRO A 275 -8.45 26.18 -35.04
N VAL A 276 -7.36 25.75 -34.41
CA VAL A 276 -6.22 26.61 -34.10
C VAL A 276 -5.35 26.72 -35.35
N LEU A 277 -5.29 27.92 -35.90
CA LEU A 277 -4.52 28.22 -37.12
C LEU A 277 -3.03 28.35 -36.82
N SER A 278 -2.67 28.88 -35.67
CA SER A 278 -1.30 29.08 -35.25
C SER A 278 -1.18 29.34 -33.75
N ASP A 279 -0.04 28.97 -33.17
CA ASP A 279 0.28 29.21 -31.76
C ASP A 279 1.47 30.17 -31.65
N LEU A 280 1.22 31.41 -31.24
CA LEU A 280 2.22 32.43 -31.01
C LEU A 280 2.86 32.36 -29.63
N SER A 281 2.50 31.40 -28.79
CA SER A 281 3.08 31.23 -27.46
C SER A 281 4.51 30.65 -27.50
N SER A 282 4.92 30.06 -28.61
CA SER A 282 6.24 29.49 -28.81
C SER A 282 7.16 30.47 -29.57
N PRO A 283 8.25 30.99 -28.98
CA PRO A 283 9.06 32.06 -29.55
C PRO A 283 10.02 31.64 -30.68
N ARG A 284 9.90 30.43 -31.24
CA ARG A 284 11.00 29.84 -32.02
C ARG A 284 10.79 29.62 -33.52
N GLU A 285 9.64 29.95 -34.11
CA GLU A 285 9.46 29.66 -35.52
C GLU A 285 9.30 30.93 -36.37
N HIS A 286 10.37 31.30 -37.05
CA HIS A 286 10.39 32.44 -37.98
C HIS A 286 9.44 32.29 -39.21
N GLY A 287 8.76 31.13 -39.33
CA GLY A 287 7.81 30.81 -40.40
C GLY A 287 6.33 30.92 -40.01
N VAL A 288 6.00 31.03 -38.72
CA VAL A 288 4.63 30.98 -38.21
C VAL A 288 3.70 32.03 -38.81
N LEU A 289 4.21 33.25 -38.99
CA LEU A 289 3.42 34.31 -39.66
C LEU A 289 3.18 34.05 -41.12
N HIS A 290 4.12 33.41 -41.82
CA HIS A 290 3.96 33.05 -43.24
C HIS A 290 2.95 31.91 -43.43
N GLU A 291 3.00 30.95 -42.52
CA GLU A 291 2.07 29.83 -42.50
C GLU A 291 0.65 30.31 -42.17
N LEU A 292 0.53 31.16 -41.15
CA LEU A 292 -0.71 31.82 -40.79
C LEU A 292 -1.27 32.66 -41.94
N ALA A 293 -0.44 33.49 -42.59
CA ALA A 293 -0.85 34.26 -43.76
C ALA A 293 -1.35 33.39 -44.89
N GLY A 294 -0.66 32.28 -45.18
CA GLY A 294 -1.10 31.27 -46.17
C GLY A 294 -2.42 30.64 -45.81
N ALA A 295 -2.61 30.21 -44.56
CA ALA A 295 -3.85 29.62 -44.10
C ALA A 295 -5.03 30.60 -44.17
N VAL A 296 -4.81 31.83 -43.76
CA VAL A 296 -5.83 32.89 -43.81
C VAL A 296 -6.20 33.26 -45.23
N VAL A 297 -5.25 33.42 -46.15
CA VAL A 297 -5.50 33.73 -47.56
C VAL A 297 -6.28 32.63 -48.24
N SER A 298 -5.98 31.36 -47.92
CA SER A 298 -6.72 30.22 -48.51
C SER A 298 -8.13 30.09 -47.95
N ALA A 299 -8.39 30.50 -46.74
CA ALA A 299 -9.69 30.37 -46.05
C ALA A 299 -10.60 31.59 -46.19
N CYS A 300 -10.05 32.77 -46.55
CA CYS A 300 -10.82 34.00 -46.68
C CYS A 300 -11.21 34.27 -48.16
N PRO A 301 -12.46 34.05 -48.52
CA PRO A 301 -12.95 34.28 -49.90
C PRO A 301 -12.99 35.76 -50.26
N GLY A 302 -13.06 36.66 -49.25
CA GLY A 302 -13.03 38.11 -49.40
C GLY A 302 -11.63 38.66 -49.16
N LYS A 303 -11.49 39.97 -49.31
CA LYS A 303 -10.19 40.64 -49.11
C LYS A 303 -10.06 41.37 -47.78
N ARG A 304 -11.09 41.26 -46.90
CA ARG A 304 -11.14 41.98 -45.64
C ARG A 304 -11.25 41.04 -44.46
N LEU A 305 -10.17 40.94 -43.69
CA LEU A 305 -10.06 40.08 -42.50
C LEU A 305 -10.20 40.89 -41.25
N LEU A 306 -11.06 40.51 -40.33
CA LEU A 306 -11.17 41.06 -39.00
C LEU A 306 -10.31 40.26 -38.01
N VAL A 307 -9.42 40.90 -37.28
CA VAL A 307 -8.70 40.32 -36.16
C VAL A 307 -9.35 40.78 -34.87
N LYS A 308 -9.95 39.88 -34.10
CA LYS A 308 -10.59 40.18 -32.81
C LYS A 308 -9.81 39.58 -31.68
N ALA A 309 -9.24 40.41 -30.78
CA ALA A 309 -8.53 39.95 -29.61
C ALA A 309 -9.48 39.63 -28.44
N LEU A 310 -9.15 38.59 -27.71
CA LEU A 310 -9.79 38.16 -26.48
C LEU A 310 -8.71 37.77 -25.46
N PRO A 311 -8.60 38.42 -24.27
CA PRO A 311 -9.40 39.57 -23.85
C PRO A 311 -9.08 40.84 -24.69
N ALA A 312 -9.89 41.89 -24.54
CA ALA A 312 -9.72 43.12 -25.32
C ALA A 312 -8.40 43.86 -25.05
N ASP A 313 -7.75 43.55 -23.93
CA ASP A 313 -6.43 44.08 -23.54
C ASP A 313 -5.28 43.49 -24.34
N LEU A 314 -5.50 42.39 -25.05
CA LEU A 314 -4.59 41.88 -26.06
C LEU A 314 -4.72 42.77 -27.31
N TYR A 315 -3.66 43.45 -27.68
CA TYR A 315 -3.65 44.35 -28.82
C TYR A 315 -3.82 43.54 -30.12
N ALA A 316 -5.00 43.63 -30.73
CA ALA A 316 -5.29 43.00 -32.05
C ALA A 316 -4.34 43.56 -33.14
N SER A 317 -3.92 44.81 -33.01
CA SER A 317 -2.94 45.47 -33.90
C SER A 317 -1.59 44.76 -33.96
N ALA A 318 -1.15 44.13 -32.86
CA ALA A 318 0.08 43.36 -32.83
C ALA A 318 0.12 42.16 -33.77
N LEU A 319 -1.04 41.61 -34.13
CA LEU A 319 -1.19 40.58 -35.14
C LEU A 319 -1.65 41.17 -36.50
N ALA A 320 -2.47 42.21 -36.48
CA ALA A 320 -3.04 42.80 -37.70
C ALA A 320 -1.96 43.50 -38.59
N GLU A 321 -1.04 44.24 -37.98
CA GLU A 321 0.03 44.90 -38.73
C GLU A 321 0.94 43.90 -39.46
N PRO A 322 1.54 42.87 -38.83
CA PRO A 322 2.37 41.90 -39.53
C PRO A 322 1.62 41.13 -40.60
N LEU A 323 0.35 40.78 -40.35
CA LEU A 323 -0.49 40.11 -41.32
C LEU A 323 -0.79 40.96 -42.55
N SER A 324 -1.03 42.26 -42.37
CA SER A 324 -1.26 43.20 -43.49
C SER A 324 -0.06 43.37 -44.41
N VAL A 325 1.15 43.17 -43.91
CA VAL A 325 2.40 43.18 -44.68
C VAL A 325 2.65 41.83 -45.39
N SER A 326 2.26 40.73 -44.74
CA SER A 326 2.59 39.39 -45.22
C SER A 326 1.52 38.80 -46.17
N ALA A 327 0.30 39.31 -46.17
CA ALA A 327 -0.81 38.81 -46.94
C ALA A 327 -1.44 39.92 -47.81
N PRO A 328 -1.93 39.63 -49.05
CA PRO A 328 -2.62 40.59 -49.91
C PRO A 328 -4.07 40.81 -49.43
N LEU A 329 -4.26 41.10 -48.14
CA LEU A 329 -5.55 41.28 -47.49
C LEU A 329 -5.62 42.64 -46.76
N ILE A 330 -6.81 43.21 -46.71
CA ILE A 330 -7.08 44.35 -45.83
C ILE A 330 -7.40 43.84 -44.45
N VAL A 331 -6.47 44.00 -43.48
CA VAL A 331 -6.64 43.54 -42.11
C VAL A 331 -7.25 44.66 -41.27
N LEU A 332 -8.39 44.36 -40.63
CA LEU A 332 -9.11 45.23 -39.70
C LEU A 332 -8.81 44.79 -38.27
N ASP A 333 -8.47 45.72 -37.40
CA ASP A 333 -8.04 45.38 -36.00
C ASP A 333 -9.23 45.09 -35.03
N GLY A 334 -10.43 45.22 -35.50
CA GLY A 334 -11.66 44.89 -34.73
C GLY A 334 -11.88 45.75 -33.50
N SER A 335 -11.19 46.90 -33.38
CA SER A 335 -11.38 47.86 -32.30
C SER A 335 -12.64 48.70 -32.52
N ASP A 336 -13.01 48.96 -33.77
CA ASP A 336 -14.23 49.71 -34.13
C ASP A 336 -15.38 48.74 -34.51
N VAL A 337 -16.60 49.07 -34.00
CA VAL A 337 -17.82 48.33 -34.35
C VAL A 337 -18.12 48.43 -35.86
N ARG A 338 -17.67 49.44 -36.55
CA ARG A 338 -17.80 49.64 -38.00
C ARG A 338 -17.03 48.61 -38.82
N ASP A 339 -15.95 48.08 -38.26
CA ASP A 339 -15.11 47.07 -38.92
C ASP A 339 -15.85 45.73 -39.03
N LEU A 340 -16.75 45.41 -38.08
CA LEU A 340 -17.61 44.27 -38.14
C LEU A 340 -18.51 44.26 -39.42
N ALA A 341 -19.04 45.43 -39.80
CA ALA A 341 -19.91 45.53 -40.98
C ALA A 341 -19.15 45.49 -42.34
N ARG A 342 -17.82 45.59 -42.28
CA ARG A 342 -16.95 45.60 -43.47
C ARG A 342 -16.17 44.33 -43.64
N ALA A 343 -16.08 43.47 -42.61
CA ALA A 343 -15.28 42.26 -42.62
C ALA A 343 -15.96 41.14 -43.40
N ASP A 344 -15.22 40.43 -44.20
CA ASP A 344 -15.68 39.26 -44.93
C ASP A 344 -15.44 37.96 -44.18
N ALA A 345 -14.46 37.95 -43.26
CA ALA A 345 -14.18 36.86 -42.35
C ALA A 345 -13.44 37.34 -41.08
N ALA A 346 -13.39 36.53 -40.01
CA ALA A 346 -12.73 36.89 -38.76
C ALA A 346 -11.76 35.79 -38.30
N VAL A 347 -10.67 36.22 -37.69
CA VAL A 347 -9.74 35.40 -36.89
C VAL A 347 -9.76 35.91 -35.45
N LEU A 348 -9.84 35.00 -34.51
CA LEU A 348 -9.82 35.32 -33.07
C LEU A 348 -8.41 35.19 -32.54
N LEU A 349 -7.89 36.23 -31.92
CA LEU A 349 -6.65 36.16 -31.12
C LEU A 349 -7.01 35.86 -29.67
N VAL A 350 -6.68 34.69 -29.18
CA VAL A 350 -7.07 34.22 -27.83
C VAL A 350 -5.85 34.16 -26.92
N GLY A 351 -5.93 34.89 -25.80
CA GLY A 351 -4.94 34.85 -24.73
C GLY A 351 -5.09 33.60 -23.90
N LEU A 352 -4.10 32.70 -23.95
CA LEU A 352 -4.08 31.49 -23.17
C LEU A 352 -3.98 31.80 -21.66
N GLY A 353 -4.84 31.17 -20.86
CA GLY A 353 -4.92 31.38 -19.41
C GLY A 353 -5.79 32.58 -19.00
N LEU A 354 -6.08 33.51 -19.90
CA LEU A 354 -6.82 34.73 -19.63
C LEU A 354 -8.33 34.61 -19.94
N VAL A 355 -8.69 33.84 -20.95
CA VAL A 355 -10.07 33.74 -21.49
C VAL A 355 -10.73 32.43 -21.12
N LYS A 356 -12.04 32.48 -20.90
CA LYS A 356 -12.88 31.30 -20.74
C LYS A 356 -13.51 30.88 -22.09
N ALA A 357 -13.72 29.58 -22.26
CA ALA A 357 -14.38 29.04 -23.47
C ALA A 357 -15.72 29.72 -23.77
N GLY A 358 -16.50 30.08 -22.75
CA GLY A 358 -17.80 30.77 -22.94
C GLY A 358 -17.64 32.19 -23.52
N GLU A 359 -16.53 32.88 -23.32
CA GLU A 359 -16.27 34.21 -23.90
C GLU A 359 -15.96 34.11 -25.39
N VAL A 360 -15.21 33.07 -25.77
CA VAL A 360 -14.93 32.77 -27.19
C VAL A 360 -16.21 32.41 -27.92
N THR A 361 -17.00 31.47 -27.38
CA THR A 361 -18.26 31.07 -27.99
C THR A 361 -19.29 32.21 -28.07
N ALA A 362 -19.34 33.09 -27.07
CA ALA A 362 -20.17 34.29 -27.10
C ALA A 362 -19.70 35.28 -28.20
N THR A 363 -18.39 35.41 -28.40
CA THR A 363 -17.83 36.28 -29.45
C THR A 363 -18.09 35.69 -30.85
N VAL A 364 -17.92 34.39 -31.02
CA VAL A 364 -18.27 33.68 -32.26
C VAL A 364 -19.76 33.88 -32.59
N ALA A 365 -20.65 33.69 -31.62
CA ALA A 365 -22.09 33.92 -31.80
C ALA A 365 -22.41 35.37 -32.11
N ARG A 366 -21.62 36.33 -31.64
CA ARG A 366 -21.76 37.76 -31.96
C ARG A 366 -21.35 38.03 -33.40
N LEU A 367 -20.20 37.47 -33.83
CA LEU A 367 -19.72 37.61 -35.23
C LEU A 367 -20.67 36.95 -36.24
N ALA A 368 -21.18 35.78 -35.88
CA ALA A 368 -22.18 35.08 -36.73
C ALA A 368 -23.48 35.87 -36.93
N ARG A 369 -23.91 36.69 -35.99
CA ARG A 369 -25.07 37.59 -36.13
C ARG A 369 -24.86 38.72 -37.11
N HIS A 370 -23.60 39.00 -37.46
CA HIS A 370 -23.20 40.01 -38.47
C HIS A 370 -22.75 39.39 -39.77
N ASP A 371 -23.05 38.09 -39.96
CA ASP A 371 -22.66 37.29 -41.16
C ASP A 371 -21.14 37.22 -41.40
N VAL A 372 -20.36 37.40 -40.31
CA VAL A 372 -18.88 37.30 -40.37
C VAL A 372 -18.47 35.90 -39.89
N PRO A 373 -18.08 35.00 -40.80
CA PRO A 373 -17.61 33.67 -40.40
C PRO A 373 -16.25 33.75 -39.71
N VAL A 374 -16.09 32.96 -38.66
CA VAL A 374 -14.80 32.79 -37.95
C VAL A 374 -14.04 31.64 -38.61
N ILE A 375 -12.88 31.95 -39.22
CA ILE A 375 -12.01 30.97 -39.91
C ILE A 375 -11.28 30.08 -38.89
N GLY A 376 -10.83 30.67 -37.77
CA GLY A 376 -10.11 29.95 -36.72
C GLY A 376 -9.57 30.85 -35.63
N VAL A 377 -8.76 30.27 -34.79
CA VAL A 377 -8.17 30.93 -33.61
C VAL A 377 -6.66 30.96 -33.71
N VAL A 378 -6.06 32.07 -33.31
CA VAL A 378 -4.63 32.21 -33.05
C VAL A 378 -4.44 32.32 -31.58
N THR A 379 -3.60 31.48 -30.99
CA THR A 379 -3.33 31.48 -29.56
C THR A 379 -2.07 32.28 -29.24
N ALA A 380 -2.10 33.04 -28.14
CA ALA A 380 -0.96 33.78 -27.64
C ALA A 380 -0.92 33.73 -26.10
N THR A 381 0.27 33.81 -25.51
CA THR A 381 0.46 34.10 -24.08
C THR A 381 0.59 35.62 -23.90
N ASP A 382 0.55 36.11 -22.66
CA ASP A 382 0.42 37.50 -22.17
C ASP A 382 1.12 38.65 -22.93
N ALA A 383 2.02 38.34 -23.84
CA ALA A 383 2.63 39.34 -24.70
C ALA A 383 2.72 38.73 -26.10
N VAL A 384 1.93 39.24 -27.02
CA VAL A 384 2.25 39.07 -28.45
C VAL A 384 3.62 39.74 -28.63
N PRO A 385 4.66 38.98 -28.98
CA PRO A 385 5.95 39.62 -29.22
C PRO A 385 5.73 40.66 -30.30
N SER A 386 6.11 41.93 -30.00
CA SER A 386 6.11 42.96 -31.00
C SER A 386 7.02 42.50 -32.13
N PHE A 387 6.42 42.03 -33.24
CA PHE A 387 7.16 41.70 -34.45
C PHE A 387 7.67 43.05 -34.99
N VAL A 388 8.79 43.50 -34.49
CA VAL A 388 9.57 44.58 -35.16
C VAL A 388 10.02 43.98 -36.48
N PRO A 389 9.54 44.46 -37.64
CA PRO A 389 10.13 44.04 -38.88
C PRO A 389 11.59 44.49 -38.86
N LEU A 390 12.51 43.57 -38.71
CA LEU A 390 13.91 43.75 -39.00
C LEU A 390 14.01 43.97 -40.52
N LEU A 391 13.64 45.17 -40.95
CA LEU A 391 14.18 45.80 -42.16
C LEU A 391 15.64 46.16 -41.82
N GLU A 392 16.49 45.15 -41.72
CA GLU A 392 17.90 45.37 -41.94
C GLU A 392 18.04 45.68 -43.44
N PRO A 393 18.50 46.91 -43.78
CA PRO A 393 18.90 47.14 -45.15
C PRO A 393 20.11 46.23 -45.37
N ARG A 394 19.91 45.20 -46.21
CA ARG A 394 21.03 44.41 -46.70
C ARG A 394 22.03 45.41 -47.32
N PRO A 395 23.26 45.52 -46.85
CA PRO A 395 24.29 46.25 -47.55
C PRO A 395 24.51 45.53 -48.86
N HIS A 396 24.15 46.18 -49.95
CA HIS A 396 24.50 45.78 -51.29
C HIS A 396 26.01 45.74 -51.36
N THR A 397 26.62 44.59 -51.26
CA THR A 397 28.02 44.35 -51.55
C THR A 397 28.17 44.47 -53.05
N PRO A 398 28.89 45.49 -53.59
CA PRO A 398 29.11 45.58 -55.01
C PRO A 398 30.00 44.41 -55.45
N LEU A 399 29.56 43.64 -56.44
CA LEU A 399 30.39 42.73 -57.21
C LEU A 399 31.45 43.54 -57.92
N GLY A 400 32.71 43.41 -57.49
CA GLY A 400 33.80 44.11 -58.20
C GLY A 400 35.17 43.65 -57.75
N LYS A 401 35.81 42.90 -58.69
CA LYS A 401 37.24 42.70 -58.90
C LYS A 401 37.93 41.61 -58.15
N LEU A 402 38.06 40.48 -58.84
CA LEU A 402 39.20 39.58 -58.75
C LEU A 402 40.51 40.36 -59.02
N VAL A 403 41.37 40.44 -58.06
CA VAL A 403 42.82 40.70 -58.23
C VAL A 403 43.56 39.60 -57.51
N ALA A 404 44.23 38.82 -58.33
CA ALA A 404 45.17 37.81 -57.83
C ALA A 404 46.44 38.52 -57.47
N THR A 405 46.91 38.35 -56.23
CA THR A 405 48.33 38.41 -55.85
C THR A 405 48.52 37.42 -54.69
N GLY A 406 49.36 36.47 -54.98
CA GLY A 406 49.81 35.49 -53.97
C GLY A 406 50.79 36.11 -53.01
N GLU A 407 50.77 35.58 -51.81
CA GLU A 407 51.96 35.39 -51.02
C GLU A 407 51.70 34.31 -49.95
N LEU A 408 52.58 33.34 -49.99
CA LEU A 408 52.66 32.24 -49.02
C LEU A 408 53.42 32.76 -47.76
N GLU A 409 52.88 32.57 -46.61
CA GLU A 409 53.70 32.40 -45.42
C GLU A 409 53.18 31.26 -44.51
N PRO A 410 54.12 30.56 -43.83
CA PRO A 410 53.87 29.22 -43.30
C PRO A 410 53.60 29.20 -41.78
N GLY A 411 52.74 28.31 -41.40
CA GLY A 411 52.95 27.51 -40.21
C GLY A 411 52.65 28.11 -38.85
N THR A 412 51.59 27.64 -38.21
CA THR A 412 51.66 27.31 -36.80
C THR A 412 50.78 26.08 -36.54
N ALA A 413 51.45 25.12 -35.88
CA ALA A 413 50.97 23.79 -35.61
C ALA A 413 49.73 23.75 -34.67
N ALA A 414 48.77 22.93 -35.01
CA ALA A 414 47.69 22.56 -34.12
C ALA A 414 48.22 21.66 -32.99
N GLU A 415 48.15 22.12 -31.78
CA GLU A 415 48.37 21.35 -30.55
C GLU A 415 47.21 20.39 -30.31
N THR A 416 47.49 19.14 -30.42
CA THR A 416 46.60 18.04 -30.07
C THR A 416 46.66 17.80 -28.56
N THR A 417 45.62 18.09 -27.83
CA THR A 417 45.48 17.73 -26.42
C THR A 417 45.14 16.25 -26.28
N PRO A 418 45.86 15.49 -25.46
CA PRO A 418 45.56 14.06 -25.28
C PRO A 418 44.35 13.81 -24.35
N MET A 419 43.45 12.95 -24.75
CA MET A 419 42.35 12.42 -23.96
C MET A 419 42.90 11.67 -22.73
N GLN A 420 42.44 12.09 -21.54
CA GLN A 420 42.63 11.38 -20.30
C GLN A 420 41.75 10.12 -20.25
N ALA A 421 42.40 8.97 -19.99
CA ALA A 421 41.75 7.69 -19.78
C ALA A 421 40.94 7.66 -18.47
N LEU A 422 39.70 7.23 -18.54
CA LEU A 422 38.83 6.94 -17.41
C LEU A 422 39.35 5.72 -16.63
N HIS A 423 39.76 5.94 -15.39
CA HIS A 423 40.08 4.88 -14.43
C HIS A 423 38.76 4.26 -13.90
N HIS A 424 38.60 2.97 -14.12
CA HIS A 424 37.63 2.11 -13.42
C HIS A 424 38.12 1.80 -12.00
N PRO A 425 37.33 1.98 -10.94
CA PRO A 425 37.64 1.47 -9.63
C PRO A 425 37.30 -0.04 -9.52
N ARG A 426 38.33 -0.83 -9.12
CA ARG A 426 38.22 -2.23 -8.75
C ARG A 426 37.29 -2.44 -7.55
N ARG A 427 36.38 -3.40 -7.63
CA ARG A 427 35.65 -3.99 -6.50
C ARG A 427 36.60 -4.71 -5.55
N PRO A 428 36.48 -4.58 -4.24
CA PRO A 428 37.16 -5.48 -3.29
C PRO A 428 36.38 -6.80 -3.17
N GLY A 429 37.17 -7.92 -3.19
CA GLY A 429 36.69 -9.27 -3.01
C GLY A 429 36.30 -9.55 -1.56
N HIS A 430 35.33 -10.47 -1.41
CA HIS A 430 35.01 -11.14 -0.15
C HIS A 430 36.09 -12.15 0.22
N PRO A 431 36.51 -12.27 1.48
CA PRO A 431 37.12 -13.48 2.02
C PRO A 431 36.06 -14.45 2.54
N THR A 432 36.42 -15.70 2.42
CA THR A 432 35.83 -16.98 2.83
C THR A 432 35.19 -17.01 4.23
#